data_12ca5a1724b1e0355889d86ae91700a3
#
_entry.id   12ca5a1724b1e0355889d86ae91700a3
#
_cell.length_a   1.000
_cell.length_b   1.000
_cell.length_c   1.000
_cell.angle_alpha   90.00
_cell.angle_beta   90.00
_cell.angle_gamma   90.00
#
_symmetry.space_group_name_H-M   'P 1'
#
loop_
_entity.id
_entity.type
_entity.pdbx_description
1 polymer ?
#
loop_
_entity_poly.entity_id
_entity_poly.type
_entity_poly.pdbx_seq_one_letter_code
_entity_poly.pdbx_strand_id
1 'polypeptide(L)'
;LSHSPLRRVARLSAATALCSGLALSAALAAPSAFGATTAPTPAVTAPAVVDLSITDALALLESGATTSVALTQRYLDRIAAYDDPYGDQPGLAAVILANPEALSTAAALDAERAAGTIRGPLHGIPILVKDNYATFDMPTTAGSASLHTYQTKLDSTAVERLRAAGAIILAKTNMSEFAWHGTYTLSSERGRTNNPYNQANSASGSSGGTGAAVAAGYAPAGLGTDTCGSIVGPSAHQSLVGYRPTMGLTSVTGIVPLSPRQDVSGPMTTTVTDAALLMEVLAGYDPTDPLTVIADEQDSSAYVEGLSDTALEGKRIGYVQWDYEEDPARPGLTETTALIDQAVRDLAAQGAEIVPVPTFTREFVSDTLVSGGYLDMRPSIDSFFATTEATWPDGLAALTEPVDALTFSDVMKDGKTSLLPEDVEFFESNEDIPNPAYDAAIAAQDAGKIAMDQFFVDNDLDALAMPTSATSAAPDWAGTTFCDVGANTGVPTVSLPAGFTSTGAAAGLELAAPRSQDAALLAMSYDYEQATLHRVAPASTPELPVTEPTPQPTAEPTAEPTAEPTVEPTAEPTATAVPVVPAPSATPTATAKPTAALAHTGTEGTTGLAALAFALVAGGAGALALTATRRRTAQK
;
A
#
# COMPACT_ATOMS: atom_id res chain seq x y z
N LEU A 1 -6.27 48.57 -34.46
CA LEU A 1 -5.08 49.36 -34.81
C LEU A 1 -3.92 48.87 -33.97
N SER A 2 -3.18 48.03 -34.49
CA SER A 2 -1.99 47.97 -35.35
C SER A 2 -0.69 47.81 -34.56
N HIS A 3 -0.05 46.71 -34.92
CA HIS A 3 1.34 46.42 -35.18
C HIS A 3 2.21 45.69 -34.15
N SER A 4 2.46 44.43 -34.46
CA SER A 4 3.76 43.71 -34.25
C SER A 4 4.91 44.43 -35.03
N PRO A 5 6.24 44.06 -34.91
CA PRO A 5 6.73 42.67 -35.04
C PRO A 5 8.05 42.29 -34.31
N LEU A 6 8.25 40.96 -34.17
CA LEU A 6 9.49 40.17 -34.40
C LEU A 6 10.90 40.77 -34.22
N ARG A 7 11.75 40.14 -33.44
CA ARG A 7 13.14 39.79 -33.89
C ARG A 7 13.69 38.51 -33.19
N ARG A 8 13.90 37.48 -34.02
CA ARG A 8 14.80 36.36 -33.77
C ARG A 8 16.27 36.85 -33.85
N VAL A 9 17.16 36.29 -33.02
CA VAL A 9 18.59 36.23 -33.36
C VAL A 9 19.10 34.82 -33.02
N ALA A 10 19.38 34.07 -34.10
CA ALA A 10 20.17 32.85 -34.07
C ALA A 10 21.66 33.23 -34.04
N ARG A 11 22.47 32.50 -33.30
CA ARG A 11 23.93 32.50 -33.46
C ARG A 11 24.40 31.07 -33.76
N LEU A 12 24.69 30.84 -35.06
CA LEU A 12 25.61 29.82 -35.55
C LEU A 12 27.05 30.25 -35.25
N SER A 13 27.88 29.33 -34.81
CA SER A 13 29.34 29.46 -34.96
C SER A 13 29.87 28.21 -35.66
N ALA A 14 30.37 28.43 -36.87
CA ALA A 14 31.09 27.45 -37.67
C ALA A 14 32.56 27.39 -37.23
N ALA A 15 33.12 26.19 -37.17
CA ALA A 15 34.57 25.99 -37.14
C ALA A 15 35.00 25.16 -38.36
N THR A 16 35.94 25.76 -39.07
CA THR A 16 36.44 25.44 -40.40
C THR A 16 37.43 24.26 -40.37
N ALA A 17 37.30 23.36 -41.34
CA ALA A 17 38.25 22.29 -41.63
C ALA A 17 39.49 22.82 -42.37
N LEU A 18 40.67 22.30 -42.07
CA LEU A 18 41.88 22.40 -42.90
C LEU A 18 42.28 20.99 -43.34
N CYS A 19 42.14 20.74 -44.63
CA CYS A 19 42.72 19.60 -45.31
C CYS A 19 44.21 19.89 -45.67
N SER A 20 45.09 18.94 -45.37
CA SER A 20 46.38 18.84 -46.05
C SER A 20 46.69 17.37 -46.29
N GLY A 21 46.69 16.97 -47.53
CA GLY A 21 47.01 15.63 -47.97
C GLY A 21 48.50 15.33 -48.00
N LEU A 22 48.86 14.08 -47.90
CA LEU A 22 50.09 13.49 -48.48
C LEU A 22 49.83 11.99 -48.76
N ALA A 23 50.39 11.60 -49.90
CA ALA A 23 50.14 10.37 -50.64
C ALA A 23 50.89 9.14 -50.10
N LEU A 24 50.23 8.02 -50.23
CA LEU A 24 50.64 6.73 -50.83
C LEU A 24 51.94 6.06 -50.39
N SER A 25 51.87 4.98 -49.70
CA SER A 25 52.71 3.79 -49.88
C SER A 25 51.90 2.54 -49.48
N ALA A 26 51.57 1.69 -50.40
CA ALA A 26 50.94 0.39 -50.20
C ALA A 26 51.97 -0.61 -49.68
N ALA A 27 51.75 -1.16 -48.52
CA ALA A 27 52.38 -2.39 -48.05
C ALA A 27 51.30 -3.38 -47.75
N LEU A 28 51.23 -4.48 -48.50
CA LEU A 28 50.41 -5.64 -48.16
C LEU A 28 50.92 -6.26 -46.84
N ALA A 29 50.16 -6.14 -45.80
CA ALA A 29 50.32 -6.96 -44.59
C ALA A 29 49.07 -7.79 -44.40
N ALA A 30 49.26 -9.08 -44.17
CA ALA A 30 48.21 -10.06 -43.89
C ALA A 30 47.33 -9.65 -42.66
N PRO A 31 46.04 -10.00 -42.61
CA PRO A 31 45.23 -9.67 -41.48
C PRO A 31 45.66 -10.51 -40.28
N SER A 32 46.31 -9.85 -39.32
CA SER A 32 46.40 -10.38 -37.95
C SER A 32 45.00 -10.37 -37.36
N ALA A 33 44.51 -11.55 -36.99
CA ALA A 33 43.29 -11.65 -36.20
C ALA A 33 43.50 -10.94 -34.86
N PHE A 34 43.08 -9.69 -34.78
CA PHE A 34 42.86 -9.05 -33.48
C PHE A 34 41.70 -9.78 -32.81
N GLY A 35 42.02 -10.63 -31.85
CA GLY A 35 41.03 -11.11 -30.90
C GLY A 35 40.34 -9.88 -30.29
N ALA A 36 39.03 -9.76 -30.52
CA ALA A 36 38.22 -8.80 -29.81
C ALA A 36 38.31 -9.19 -28.30
N THR A 37 39.13 -8.45 -27.57
CA THR A 37 39.02 -8.46 -26.12
C THR A 37 37.63 -7.90 -25.79
N THR A 38 36.70 -8.79 -25.54
CA THR A 38 35.45 -8.41 -24.90
C THR A 38 35.84 -7.69 -23.59
N ALA A 39 35.47 -6.41 -23.49
CA ALA A 39 35.58 -5.73 -22.21
C ALA A 39 34.91 -6.60 -21.16
N PRO A 40 35.49 -6.76 -19.96
CA PRO A 40 34.83 -7.54 -18.91
C PRO A 40 33.47 -6.91 -18.69
N THR A 41 32.41 -7.72 -18.73
CA THR A 41 31.08 -7.34 -18.30
C THR A 41 31.22 -6.80 -16.89
N PRO A 42 30.75 -5.58 -16.57
CA PRO A 42 30.84 -5.07 -15.23
C PRO A 42 30.24 -6.09 -14.27
N ALA A 43 30.91 -6.35 -13.16
CA ALA A 43 30.40 -7.26 -12.16
C ALA A 43 29.08 -6.69 -11.62
N VAL A 44 28.00 -7.44 -11.75
CA VAL A 44 26.70 -7.09 -11.15
C VAL A 44 26.89 -7.11 -9.63
N THR A 45 26.74 -5.97 -8.99
CA THR A 45 26.86 -5.84 -7.53
C THR A 45 25.47 -5.75 -6.92
N ALA A 46 25.26 -6.37 -5.76
CA ALA A 46 24.06 -6.14 -4.97
C ALA A 46 24.10 -4.69 -4.44
N PRO A 47 23.11 -3.84 -4.70
CA PRO A 47 23.12 -2.46 -4.24
C PRO A 47 22.87 -2.35 -2.73
N ALA A 48 23.23 -1.21 -2.13
CA ALA A 48 22.64 -0.78 -0.87
C ALA A 48 21.14 -0.49 -1.12
N VAL A 49 20.28 -0.94 -0.22
CA VAL A 49 18.82 -0.87 -0.44
C VAL A 49 18.06 -0.13 0.67
N VAL A 50 18.76 0.27 1.74
CA VAL A 50 18.16 1.14 2.76
C VAL A 50 17.89 2.50 2.14
N ASP A 51 16.65 2.95 2.21
CA ASP A 51 16.15 4.19 1.58
C ASP A 51 16.40 4.29 0.06
N LEU A 52 16.58 3.17 -0.63
CA LEU A 52 16.64 3.15 -2.09
C LEU A 52 15.24 3.44 -2.65
N SER A 53 15.09 4.56 -3.36
CA SER A 53 13.83 4.92 -4.02
C SER A 53 13.55 4.01 -5.23
N ILE A 54 12.29 3.96 -5.68
CA ILE A 54 11.93 3.28 -6.94
C ILE A 54 12.70 3.90 -8.10
N THR A 55 12.79 5.23 -8.15
CA THR A 55 13.49 5.97 -9.21
C THR A 55 14.98 5.62 -9.27
N ASP A 56 15.66 5.56 -8.13
CA ASP A 56 17.07 5.18 -8.07
C ASP A 56 17.28 3.70 -8.43
N ALA A 57 16.39 2.82 -7.97
CA ALA A 57 16.42 1.40 -8.31
C ALA A 57 16.25 1.19 -9.83
N LEU A 58 15.34 1.92 -10.48
CA LEU A 58 15.16 1.90 -11.94
C LEU A 58 16.44 2.37 -12.66
N ALA A 59 17.09 3.44 -12.21
CA ALA A 59 18.33 3.93 -12.80
C ALA A 59 19.47 2.89 -12.68
N LEU A 60 19.54 2.16 -11.56
CA LEU A 60 20.49 1.04 -11.40
C LEU A 60 20.20 -0.12 -12.36
N LEU A 61 18.92 -0.46 -12.55
CA LEU A 61 18.49 -1.51 -13.48
C LEU A 61 18.75 -1.11 -14.94
N GLU A 62 18.46 0.14 -15.31
CA GLU A 62 18.67 0.68 -16.67
C GLU A 62 20.14 0.73 -17.04
N SER A 63 21.00 1.17 -16.11
CA SER A 63 22.44 1.19 -16.31
C SER A 63 23.11 -0.19 -16.31
N GLY A 64 22.38 -1.24 -15.88
CA GLY A 64 22.93 -2.58 -15.69
C GLY A 64 23.88 -2.70 -14.48
N ALA A 65 23.87 -1.73 -13.57
CA ALA A 65 24.63 -1.77 -12.34
C ALA A 65 24.09 -2.83 -11.37
N THR A 66 22.79 -3.15 -11.47
CA THR A 66 22.14 -4.26 -10.78
C THR A 66 21.18 -4.99 -11.72
N THR A 67 20.56 -6.08 -11.24
CA THR A 67 19.48 -6.81 -11.90
C THR A 67 18.29 -6.92 -10.97
N SER A 68 17.11 -7.20 -11.52
CA SER A 68 15.90 -7.44 -10.73
C SER A 68 16.09 -8.62 -9.76
N VAL A 69 16.81 -9.66 -10.19
CA VAL A 69 17.17 -10.81 -9.33
C VAL A 69 18.04 -10.36 -8.14
N ALA A 70 19.10 -9.60 -8.40
CA ALA A 70 20.02 -9.14 -7.36
C ALA A 70 19.32 -8.22 -6.36
N LEU A 71 18.48 -7.31 -6.85
CA LEU A 71 17.68 -6.40 -6.03
C LEU A 71 16.67 -7.17 -5.16
N THR A 72 15.90 -8.09 -5.76
CA THR A 72 14.92 -8.92 -5.06
C THR A 72 15.58 -9.78 -3.98
N GLN A 73 16.71 -10.43 -4.30
CA GLN A 73 17.45 -11.22 -3.33
C GLN A 73 17.91 -10.37 -2.15
N ARG A 74 18.40 -9.15 -2.42
CA ARG A 74 18.86 -8.25 -1.35
C ARG A 74 17.74 -7.90 -0.36
N TYR A 75 16.54 -7.67 -0.84
CA TYR A 75 15.38 -7.43 0.02
C TYR A 75 14.94 -8.68 0.79
N LEU A 76 14.95 -9.86 0.15
CA LEU A 76 14.68 -11.13 0.84
C LEU A 76 15.71 -11.43 1.93
N ASP A 77 16.99 -11.12 1.71
CA ASP A 77 18.06 -11.26 2.71
C ASP A 77 17.79 -10.36 3.93
N ARG A 78 17.27 -9.14 3.72
CA ARG A 78 16.92 -8.23 4.81
C ARG A 78 15.71 -8.72 5.59
N ILE A 79 14.67 -9.24 4.92
CA ILE A 79 13.53 -9.88 5.59
C ILE A 79 14.04 -11.03 6.47
N ALA A 80 14.89 -11.90 5.92
CA ALA A 80 15.46 -13.03 6.68
C ALA A 80 16.31 -12.58 7.89
N ALA A 81 17.00 -11.43 7.77
CA ALA A 81 17.88 -10.93 8.82
C ALA A 81 17.15 -10.22 9.98
N TYR A 82 16.00 -9.57 9.70
CA TYR A 82 15.42 -8.60 10.64
C TYR A 82 13.94 -8.88 11.00
N ASP A 83 13.26 -9.82 10.32
CA ASP A 83 11.81 -9.97 10.50
C ASP A 83 11.39 -11.06 11.47
N ASP A 84 12.24 -12.05 11.77
CA ASP A 84 11.87 -13.17 12.64
C ASP A 84 11.66 -12.73 14.10
N PRO A 85 10.42 -12.76 14.64
CA PRO A 85 10.14 -12.34 16.02
C PRO A 85 10.78 -13.25 17.08
N TYR A 86 11.23 -14.45 16.70
CA TYR A 86 11.90 -15.42 17.57
C TYR A 86 13.41 -15.50 17.32
N GLY A 87 13.91 -14.71 16.35
CA GLY A 87 15.31 -14.62 15.99
C GLY A 87 16.08 -13.59 16.81
N ASP A 88 17.26 -13.25 16.31
CA ASP A 88 18.04 -12.11 16.83
C ASP A 88 17.32 -10.80 16.46
N GLN A 89 17.60 -9.77 17.26
CA GLN A 89 16.97 -8.45 17.09
C GLN A 89 17.14 -7.89 15.65
N PRO A 90 16.15 -7.09 15.13
CA PRO A 90 15.01 -6.54 15.85
C PRO A 90 13.74 -7.41 15.88
N GLY A 91 13.58 -8.41 15.01
CA GLY A 91 12.41 -9.29 14.99
C GLY A 91 11.10 -8.53 14.75
N LEU A 92 10.95 -7.90 13.57
CA LEU A 92 9.86 -6.95 13.31
C LEU A 92 8.49 -7.60 13.15
N ALA A 93 8.41 -8.87 12.73
CA ALA A 93 7.15 -9.55 12.38
C ALA A 93 6.27 -8.72 11.43
N ALA A 94 6.92 -8.05 10.48
CA ALA A 94 6.28 -7.18 9.51
C ALA A 94 5.77 -7.94 8.27
N VAL A 95 6.29 -9.16 8.02
CA VAL A 95 5.98 -9.99 6.85
C VAL A 95 5.27 -11.27 7.30
N ILE A 96 4.12 -11.55 6.72
CA ILE A 96 3.42 -12.84 6.90
C ILE A 96 4.08 -13.91 6.03
N LEU A 97 4.25 -13.62 4.73
CA LEU A 97 4.77 -14.58 3.77
C LEU A 97 5.56 -13.86 2.68
N ALA A 98 6.82 -14.25 2.48
CA ALA A 98 7.58 -13.87 1.29
C ALA A 98 7.10 -14.69 0.08
N ASN A 99 6.99 -14.05 -1.09
CA ASN A 99 6.52 -14.71 -2.30
C ASN A 99 7.54 -15.72 -2.79
N PRO A 100 7.21 -17.03 -2.84
CA PRO A 100 8.11 -18.05 -3.33
C PRO A 100 8.50 -17.88 -4.81
N GLU A 101 7.67 -17.16 -5.60
CA GLU A 101 7.90 -16.90 -7.01
C GLU A 101 8.62 -15.55 -7.28
N ALA A 102 8.99 -14.78 -6.25
CA ALA A 102 9.60 -13.47 -6.44
C ALA A 102 10.88 -13.52 -7.29
N LEU A 103 11.77 -14.46 -7.02
CA LEU A 103 13.04 -14.60 -7.77
C LEU A 103 12.84 -15.12 -9.19
N SER A 104 11.90 -16.05 -9.41
CA SER A 104 11.57 -16.54 -10.76
C SER A 104 10.94 -15.43 -11.61
N THR A 105 10.08 -14.60 -11.01
CA THR A 105 9.50 -13.41 -11.65
C THR A 105 10.58 -12.38 -11.97
N ALA A 106 11.49 -12.11 -11.04
CA ALA A 106 12.62 -11.20 -11.25
C ALA A 106 13.50 -11.65 -12.44
N ALA A 107 13.81 -12.96 -12.51
CA ALA A 107 14.61 -13.51 -13.61
C ALA A 107 13.91 -13.38 -14.97
N ALA A 108 12.58 -13.55 -15.01
CA ALA A 108 11.80 -13.34 -16.24
C ALA A 108 11.84 -11.87 -16.70
N LEU A 109 11.69 -10.93 -15.77
CA LEU A 109 11.75 -9.49 -16.05
C LEU A 109 13.16 -9.05 -16.50
N ASP A 110 14.22 -9.60 -15.90
CA ASP A 110 15.60 -9.36 -16.36
C ASP A 110 15.81 -9.88 -17.80
N ALA A 111 15.23 -11.04 -18.15
CA ALA A 111 15.28 -11.57 -19.51
C ALA A 111 14.49 -10.69 -20.51
N GLU A 112 13.32 -10.18 -20.11
CA GLU A 112 12.55 -9.22 -20.92
C GLU A 112 13.33 -7.93 -21.15
N ARG A 113 13.94 -7.35 -20.10
CA ARG A 113 14.80 -6.16 -20.20
C ARG A 113 15.98 -6.41 -21.15
N ALA A 114 16.65 -7.54 -21.05
CA ALA A 114 17.74 -7.92 -21.95
C ALA A 114 17.28 -8.07 -23.41
N ALA A 115 16.02 -8.45 -23.63
CA ALA A 115 15.40 -8.48 -24.97
C ALA A 115 14.88 -7.11 -25.45
N GLY A 116 15.01 -6.05 -24.64
CA GLY A 116 14.53 -4.70 -24.94
C GLY A 116 13.04 -4.49 -24.65
N THR A 117 12.42 -5.38 -23.88
CA THR A 117 11.01 -5.27 -23.49
C THR A 117 10.91 -4.72 -22.07
N ILE A 118 10.23 -3.59 -21.89
CA ILE A 118 9.89 -2.99 -20.60
C ILE A 118 8.38 -2.95 -20.50
N ARG A 119 7.80 -3.55 -19.46
CA ARG A 119 6.33 -3.62 -19.26
C ARG A 119 5.75 -2.27 -18.88
N GLY A 120 6.44 -1.52 -18.02
CA GLY A 120 5.95 -0.24 -17.50
C GLY A 120 6.91 0.38 -16.48
N PRO A 121 6.47 1.41 -15.74
CA PRO A 121 7.32 2.21 -14.86
C PRO A 121 7.82 1.47 -13.60
N LEU A 122 7.32 0.25 -13.33
CA LEU A 122 7.76 -0.56 -12.19
C LEU A 122 8.51 -1.83 -12.63
N HIS A 123 8.99 -1.90 -13.89
CA HIS A 123 9.60 -3.10 -14.45
C HIS A 123 10.83 -3.55 -13.66
N GLY A 124 10.69 -4.66 -12.92
CA GLY A 124 11.74 -5.28 -12.11
C GLY A 124 11.86 -4.73 -10.68
N ILE A 125 10.90 -3.92 -10.22
CA ILE A 125 10.87 -3.34 -8.87
C ILE A 125 10.06 -4.23 -7.93
N PRO A 126 10.65 -4.68 -6.79
CA PRO A 126 9.92 -5.40 -5.75
C PRO A 126 9.01 -4.48 -4.94
N ILE A 127 7.74 -4.87 -4.77
CA ILE A 127 6.71 -4.14 -4.03
C ILE A 127 6.07 -5.06 -3.00
N LEU A 128 5.81 -4.53 -1.80
CA LEU A 128 5.07 -5.21 -0.74
C LEU A 128 3.57 -4.94 -0.87
N VAL A 129 2.74 -5.91 -0.48
CA VAL A 129 1.29 -5.71 -0.41
C VAL A 129 0.75 -6.18 0.94
N LYS A 130 -0.13 -5.40 1.54
CA LYS A 130 -0.83 -5.76 2.77
C LYS A 130 -1.62 -7.05 2.58
N ASP A 131 -1.73 -7.86 3.61
CA ASP A 131 -2.25 -9.22 3.47
C ASP A 131 -3.76 -9.32 3.20
N ASN A 132 -4.48 -8.22 3.13
CA ASN A 132 -5.87 -8.19 2.64
C ASN A 132 -6.00 -8.05 1.11
N TYR A 133 -4.92 -7.81 0.36
CA TYR A 133 -4.93 -7.85 -1.11
C TYR A 133 -4.93 -9.28 -1.61
N ALA A 134 -5.90 -9.65 -2.43
CA ALA A 134 -5.91 -10.93 -3.13
C ALA A 134 -4.68 -11.06 -4.05
N THR A 135 -4.03 -12.22 -3.99
CA THR A 135 -2.92 -12.60 -4.85
C THR A 135 -3.08 -14.06 -5.26
N PHE A 136 -2.95 -14.37 -6.55
CA PHE A 136 -3.14 -15.73 -7.04
C PHE A 136 -2.03 -16.71 -6.63
N ASP A 137 -0.86 -16.18 -6.24
CA ASP A 137 0.37 -16.92 -5.94
C ASP A 137 0.70 -17.02 -4.45
N MET A 138 -0.05 -16.35 -3.59
CA MET A 138 0.08 -16.41 -2.13
C MET A 138 -1.29 -16.39 -1.44
N PRO A 139 -1.46 -17.04 -0.28
CA PRO A 139 -2.66 -16.91 0.54
C PRO A 139 -2.99 -15.45 0.86
N THR A 140 -4.28 -15.18 1.05
CA THR A 140 -4.82 -13.88 1.46
C THR A 140 -5.55 -14.07 2.78
N THR A 141 -4.85 -13.87 3.89
CA THR A 141 -5.37 -14.25 5.21
C THR A 141 -6.09 -13.12 5.92
N ALA A 142 -5.97 -11.88 5.46
CA ALA A 142 -6.43 -10.69 6.19
C ALA A 142 -5.94 -10.67 7.66
N GLY A 143 -4.76 -11.26 7.92
CA GLY A 143 -4.18 -11.42 9.26
C GLY A 143 -4.79 -12.54 10.09
N SER A 144 -5.75 -13.31 9.59
CA SER A 144 -6.42 -14.36 10.34
C SER A 144 -5.78 -15.73 10.13
N ALA A 145 -5.35 -16.39 11.22
CA ALA A 145 -4.82 -17.74 11.18
C ALA A 145 -5.85 -18.78 10.73
N SER A 146 -7.13 -18.48 10.84
CA SER A 146 -8.19 -19.31 10.28
C SER A 146 -8.18 -19.32 8.75
N LEU A 147 -7.64 -18.28 8.12
CA LEU A 147 -7.50 -18.15 6.67
C LEU A 147 -6.10 -18.48 6.14
N HIS A 148 -5.23 -19.10 6.95
CA HIS A 148 -3.83 -19.38 6.65
C HIS A 148 -3.56 -19.94 5.23
N THR A 149 -4.45 -20.75 4.70
CA THR A 149 -4.34 -21.34 3.34
C THR A 149 -5.45 -20.88 2.39
N TYR A 150 -6.16 -19.78 2.73
CA TYR A 150 -7.17 -19.21 1.85
C TYR A 150 -6.50 -18.59 0.62
N GLN A 151 -6.57 -19.28 -0.50
CA GLN A 151 -5.89 -18.92 -1.74
C GLN A 151 -6.90 -18.47 -2.80
N THR A 152 -6.88 -17.17 -3.11
CA THR A 152 -7.65 -16.62 -4.22
C THR A 152 -7.09 -17.07 -5.57
N LYS A 153 -7.92 -17.17 -6.59
CA LYS A 153 -7.48 -17.58 -7.93
C LYS A 153 -7.05 -16.39 -8.80
N LEU A 154 -7.43 -15.19 -8.41
CA LEU A 154 -7.12 -13.96 -9.12
C LEU A 154 -6.42 -12.98 -8.17
N ASP A 155 -5.68 -12.07 -8.74
CA ASP A 155 -5.17 -10.89 -8.06
C ASP A 155 -6.30 -9.88 -7.79
N SER A 156 -6.12 -9.01 -6.80
CA SER A 156 -6.89 -7.76 -6.72
C SER A 156 -6.53 -6.85 -7.88
N THR A 157 -7.43 -5.96 -8.29
CA THR A 157 -7.17 -5.00 -9.39
C THR A 157 -5.89 -4.21 -9.16
N ALA A 158 -5.59 -3.79 -7.93
CA ALA A 158 -4.34 -3.09 -7.61
C ALA A 158 -3.10 -3.96 -7.87
N VAL A 159 -3.11 -5.23 -7.46
CA VAL A 159 -2.00 -6.16 -7.71
C VAL A 159 -1.86 -6.48 -9.19
N GLU A 160 -2.96 -6.65 -9.91
CA GLU A 160 -2.96 -6.86 -11.36
C GLU A 160 -2.27 -5.68 -12.08
N ARG A 161 -2.62 -4.44 -11.71
CA ARG A 161 -2.01 -3.22 -12.27
C ARG A 161 -0.51 -3.13 -11.95
N LEU A 162 -0.09 -3.45 -10.72
CA LEU A 162 1.33 -3.51 -10.37
C LEU A 162 2.09 -4.51 -11.23
N ARG A 163 1.58 -5.73 -11.40
CA ARG A 163 2.21 -6.76 -12.24
C ARG A 163 2.24 -6.37 -13.72
N ALA A 164 1.17 -5.75 -14.21
CA ALA A 164 1.12 -5.22 -15.58
C ALA A 164 2.17 -4.13 -15.82
N ALA A 165 2.42 -3.29 -14.81
CA ALA A 165 3.49 -2.29 -14.82
C ALA A 165 4.91 -2.89 -14.65
N GLY A 166 5.02 -4.21 -14.42
CA GLY A 166 6.28 -4.93 -14.28
C GLY A 166 6.81 -5.04 -12.85
N ALA A 167 5.99 -4.74 -11.83
CA ALA A 167 6.38 -4.94 -10.44
C ALA A 167 6.49 -6.43 -10.08
N ILE A 168 7.36 -6.72 -9.11
CA ILE A 168 7.50 -8.03 -8.47
C ILE A 168 6.76 -7.95 -7.14
N ILE A 169 5.71 -8.74 -6.94
CA ILE A 169 5.06 -8.83 -5.64
C ILE A 169 5.98 -9.64 -4.71
N LEU A 170 6.64 -8.93 -3.78
CA LEU A 170 7.72 -9.50 -2.98
C LEU A 170 7.21 -10.30 -1.79
N ALA A 171 6.20 -9.79 -1.10
CA ALA A 171 5.68 -10.40 0.12
C ALA A 171 4.29 -9.87 0.48
N LYS A 172 3.57 -10.66 1.29
CA LYS A 172 2.37 -10.27 2.03
C LYS A 172 2.79 -9.73 3.39
N THR A 173 2.40 -8.48 3.71
CA THR A 173 2.79 -7.84 4.97
C THR A 173 1.75 -8.03 6.05
N ASN A 174 2.21 -8.07 7.31
CA ASN A 174 1.35 -8.19 8.47
C ASN A 174 0.38 -7.01 8.60
N MET A 175 -0.75 -7.25 9.21
CA MET A 175 -1.81 -6.27 9.39
C MET A 175 -2.59 -6.55 10.67
N SER A 176 -3.31 -5.56 11.18
CA SER A 176 -4.35 -5.84 12.18
C SER A 176 -5.42 -6.71 11.54
N GLU A 177 -5.81 -7.76 12.24
CA GLU A 177 -6.75 -8.77 11.72
C GLU A 177 -8.03 -8.11 11.22
N PHE A 178 -8.45 -8.44 9.99
CA PHE A 178 -9.55 -7.82 9.25
C PHE A 178 -9.47 -6.28 9.16
N ALA A 179 -8.28 -5.72 9.24
CA ALA A 179 -8.01 -4.28 9.21
C ALA A 179 -8.66 -3.47 10.35
N TRP A 180 -9.13 -4.12 11.43
CA TRP A 180 -9.98 -3.50 12.45
C TRP A 180 -9.26 -2.45 13.32
N HIS A 181 -8.08 -2.76 13.84
CA HIS A 181 -7.40 -1.84 14.75
C HIS A 181 -6.47 -0.87 14.03
N GLY A 182 -6.63 0.44 14.30
CA GLY A 182 -5.79 1.52 13.74
C GLY A 182 -4.58 1.89 14.60
N THR A 183 -4.61 1.59 15.91
CA THR A 183 -3.57 2.03 16.86
C THR A 183 -2.42 1.05 17.03
N TYR A 184 -2.55 -0.16 16.55
CA TYR A 184 -1.53 -1.21 16.57
C TYR A 184 -1.76 -2.23 15.46
N THR A 185 -0.75 -3.02 15.17
CA THR A 185 -0.84 -4.16 14.24
C THR A 185 -0.64 -5.45 15.01
N LEU A 186 -1.71 -6.22 15.13
CA LEU A 186 -1.74 -7.54 15.74
C LEU A 186 -2.62 -8.46 14.88
N SER A 187 -2.10 -9.62 14.56
CA SER A 187 -2.81 -10.66 13.83
C SER A 187 -2.67 -12.01 14.53
N SER A 188 -3.66 -12.89 14.38
CA SER A 188 -3.52 -14.28 14.81
C SER A 188 -2.56 -15.06 13.91
N GLU A 189 -2.34 -14.61 12.67
CA GLU A 189 -1.46 -15.26 11.69
C GLU A 189 0.04 -15.05 12.00
N ARG A 190 0.45 -13.82 12.40
CA ARG A 190 1.87 -13.47 12.58
C ARG A 190 2.21 -12.91 13.97
N GLY A 191 1.20 -12.52 14.76
CA GLY A 191 1.39 -11.81 16.02
C GLY A 191 1.54 -10.31 15.82
N ARG A 192 2.21 -9.65 16.78
CA ARG A 192 2.40 -8.19 16.79
C ARG A 192 3.54 -7.76 15.89
N THR A 193 3.32 -6.74 15.07
CA THR A 193 4.38 -6.02 14.37
C THR A 193 5.07 -5.03 15.31
N ASN A 194 6.39 -5.06 15.34
CA ASN A 194 7.23 -4.14 16.10
C ASN A 194 7.61 -2.90 15.29
N ASN A 195 7.71 -1.75 15.95
CA ASN A 195 8.17 -0.52 15.30
C ASN A 195 9.71 -0.56 15.14
N PRO A 196 10.26 -0.37 13.92
CA PRO A 196 11.70 -0.47 13.68
C PRO A 196 12.53 0.64 14.35
N TYR A 197 11.94 1.79 14.69
CA TYR A 197 12.64 2.86 15.40
C TYR A 197 12.75 2.59 16.90
N ASN A 198 11.70 2.02 17.49
CA ASN A 198 11.67 1.60 18.87
C ASN A 198 10.63 0.48 19.06
N GLN A 199 11.10 -0.72 19.34
CA GLN A 199 10.22 -1.91 19.49
C GLN A 199 9.21 -1.80 20.66
N ALA A 200 9.44 -0.91 21.63
CA ALA A 200 8.47 -0.63 22.67
C ALA A 200 7.29 0.21 22.17
N ASN A 201 7.42 0.86 21.03
CA ASN A 201 6.38 1.69 20.45
C ASN A 201 5.47 0.89 19.52
N SER A 202 4.27 1.42 19.27
CA SER A 202 3.35 0.87 18.29
C SER A 202 3.85 1.14 16.87
N ALA A 203 3.69 0.14 15.98
CA ALA A 203 3.81 0.33 14.54
C ALA A 203 2.58 1.02 13.94
N SER A 204 1.57 1.41 14.78
CA SER A 204 0.23 1.78 14.34
C SER A 204 -0.43 0.64 13.55
N GLY A 205 -1.56 0.89 12.92
CA GLY A 205 -2.32 -0.09 12.16
C GLY A 205 -3.38 0.60 11.27
N SER A 206 -4.03 -0.18 10.49
CA SER A 206 -3.94 -1.64 10.35
C SER A 206 -2.83 -2.09 9.37
N SER A 207 -2.19 -1.17 8.61
CA SER A 207 -1.08 -1.49 7.69
C SER A 207 0.31 -1.36 8.34
N GLY A 208 0.42 -1.63 9.65
CA GLY A 208 1.69 -1.46 10.36
C GLY A 208 2.81 -2.39 9.90
N GLY A 209 2.46 -3.58 9.39
CA GLY A 209 3.43 -4.47 8.76
C GLY A 209 4.02 -3.87 7.49
N THR A 210 3.20 -3.28 6.61
CA THR A 210 3.68 -2.58 5.41
C THR A 210 4.59 -1.42 5.81
N GLY A 211 4.15 -0.59 6.78
CA GLY A 211 4.96 0.53 7.26
C GLY A 211 6.30 0.07 7.84
N ALA A 212 6.30 -0.91 8.74
CA ALA A 212 7.52 -1.43 9.34
C ALA A 212 8.48 -2.03 8.31
N ALA A 213 7.94 -2.77 7.33
CA ALA A 213 8.73 -3.40 6.28
C ALA A 213 9.38 -2.36 5.35
N VAL A 214 8.62 -1.35 4.89
CA VAL A 214 9.18 -0.27 4.05
C VAL A 214 10.19 0.55 4.85
N ALA A 215 9.88 0.94 6.08
CA ALA A 215 10.81 1.69 6.92
C ALA A 215 12.13 0.93 7.17
N ALA A 216 12.04 -0.39 7.35
CA ALA A 216 13.19 -1.26 7.54
C ALA A 216 13.96 -1.58 6.24
N GLY A 217 13.51 -1.07 5.09
CA GLY A 217 14.16 -1.32 3.79
C GLY A 217 13.98 -2.75 3.29
N TYR A 218 12.80 -3.36 3.48
CA TYR A 218 12.47 -4.66 2.89
C TYR A 218 11.93 -4.55 1.46
N ALA A 219 11.59 -3.37 1.04
CA ALA A 219 11.28 -2.96 -0.34
C ALA A 219 11.27 -1.43 -0.40
N PRO A 220 11.37 -0.83 -1.60
CA PRO A 220 11.31 0.63 -1.74
C PRO A 220 9.91 1.18 -1.41
N ALA A 221 8.89 0.36 -1.57
CA ALA A 221 7.50 0.74 -1.37
C ALA A 221 6.60 -0.46 -1.05
N GLY A 222 5.41 -0.16 -0.51
CA GLY A 222 4.35 -1.13 -0.32
C GLY A 222 2.97 -0.50 -0.42
N LEU A 223 1.94 -1.34 -0.58
CA LEU A 223 0.55 -0.93 -0.53
C LEU A 223 -0.06 -1.21 0.84
N GLY A 224 -0.76 -0.23 1.37
CA GLY A 224 -1.67 -0.33 2.49
C GLY A 224 -3.12 -0.16 2.06
N THR A 225 -4.06 -0.42 2.97
CA THR A 225 -5.46 -0.01 2.84
C THR A 225 -5.81 0.91 3.99
N ASP A 226 -6.66 1.88 3.73
CA ASP A 226 -7.06 2.87 4.73
C ASP A 226 -8.57 3.01 4.76
N THR A 227 -9.16 2.63 5.90
CA THR A 227 -10.57 2.81 6.20
C THR A 227 -10.73 3.98 7.17
N CYS A 228 -9.82 4.08 8.16
CA CYS A 228 -9.74 5.21 9.11
C CYS A 228 -8.31 5.32 9.62
N GLY A 229 -7.43 5.91 8.79
CA GLY A 229 -6.04 6.18 9.14
C GLY A 229 -5.07 5.01 8.97
N SER A 230 -5.49 3.91 8.35
CA SER A 230 -4.67 2.68 8.28
C SER A 230 -3.53 2.71 7.27
N ILE A 231 -3.36 3.77 6.48
CA ILE A 231 -2.16 4.10 5.70
C ILE A 231 -1.40 5.22 6.41
N VAL A 232 -2.09 6.35 6.66
CA VAL A 232 -1.43 7.56 7.15
C VAL A 232 -0.86 7.38 8.56
N GLY A 233 -1.57 6.70 9.47
CA GLY A 233 -1.11 6.43 10.83
C GLY A 233 0.18 5.60 10.89
N PRO A 234 0.23 4.38 10.30
CA PRO A 234 1.46 3.60 10.23
C PRO A 234 2.61 4.35 9.55
N SER A 235 2.33 5.17 8.53
CA SER A 235 3.36 5.97 7.86
C SER A 235 3.92 7.06 8.77
N ALA A 236 3.07 7.78 9.52
CA ALA A 236 3.50 8.75 10.52
C ALA A 236 4.40 8.14 11.58
N HIS A 237 4.00 6.99 12.14
CA HIS A 237 4.74 6.30 13.19
C HIS A 237 6.07 5.70 12.72
N GLN A 238 6.29 5.63 11.40
CA GLN A 238 7.46 4.99 10.81
C GLN A 238 8.19 5.88 9.82
N SER A 239 7.95 7.21 9.93
CA SER A 239 8.67 8.24 9.15
C SER A 239 8.63 7.97 7.66
N LEU A 240 7.44 7.67 7.14
CA LEU A 240 7.16 7.39 5.73
C LEU A 240 6.20 8.40 5.14
N VAL A 241 6.16 8.47 3.82
CA VAL A 241 5.07 9.06 3.06
C VAL A 241 3.94 8.04 2.96
N GLY A 242 2.78 8.35 3.53
CA GLY A 242 1.59 7.53 3.42
C GLY A 242 0.50 8.28 2.68
N TYR A 243 0.11 7.79 1.52
CA TYR A 243 -0.85 8.47 0.68
C TYR A 243 -2.19 7.75 0.64
N ARG A 244 -3.23 8.42 1.18
CA ARG A 244 -4.63 8.02 1.06
C ARG A 244 -5.24 8.81 -0.11
N PRO A 245 -5.52 8.21 -1.27
CA PRO A 245 -6.09 8.93 -2.41
C PRO A 245 -7.54 9.35 -2.18
N THR A 246 -8.04 10.25 -3.01
CA THR A 246 -9.48 10.49 -3.14
C THR A 246 -10.19 9.15 -3.30
N MET A 247 -11.24 8.92 -2.50
CA MET A 247 -12.03 7.69 -2.54
C MET A 247 -12.59 7.46 -3.95
N GLY A 248 -12.32 6.27 -4.49
CA GLY A 248 -12.69 5.90 -5.85
C GLY A 248 -11.63 6.18 -6.92
N LEU A 249 -10.47 6.78 -6.61
CA LEU A 249 -9.38 6.85 -7.59
C LEU A 249 -8.68 5.51 -7.80
N THR A 250 -8.61 4.69 -6.75
CA THR A 250 -8.01 3.35 -6.79
C THR A 250 -9.09 2.31 -6.49
N SER A 251 -9.08 1.22 -7.24
CA SER A 251 -10.03 0.13 -7.03
C SER A 251 -9.75 -0.65 -5.74
N VAL A 252 -10.80 -1.05 -5.05
CA VAL A 252 -10.76 -1.98 -3.91
C VAL A 252 -11.25 -3.38 -4.27
N THR A 253 -11.52 -3.66 -5.54
CA THR A 253 -11.89 -5.01 -6.00
C THR A 253 -10.79 -6.02 -5.68
N GLY A 254 -11.19 -7.14 -5.06
CA GLY A 254 -10.26 -8.19 -4.65
C GLY A 254 -9.46 -7.85 -3.38
N ILE A 255 -9.88 -6.84 -2.61
CA ILE A 255 -9.35 -6.53 -1.29
C ILE A 255 -10.36 -6.99 -0.24
N VAL A 256 -9.94 -7.76 0.77
CA VAL A 256 -10.81 -8.11 1.90
C VAL A 256 -11.22 -6.81 2.59
N PRO A 257 -12.51 -6.47 2.60
CA PRO A 257 -13.00 -5.17 3.03
C PRO A 257 -13.08 -5.03 4.56
N LEU A 258 -13.00 -3.78 5.03
CA LEU A 258 -13.48 -3.41 6.36
C LEU A 258 -14.78 -2.58 6.25
N SER A 259 -14.77 -1.52 5.44
CA SER A 259 -15.95 -0.73 5.09
C SER A 259 -15.79 -0.17 3.67
N PRO A 260 -16.45 -0.75 2.66
CA PRO A 260 -16.32 -0.30 1.26
C PRO A 260 -16.66 1.18 1.03
N ARG A 261 -17.37 1.79 1.96
CA ARG A 261 -17.70 3.23 1.91
C ARG A 261 -16.58 4.15 2.39
N GLN A 262 -15.49 3.58 2.93
CA GLN A 262 -14.35 4.31 3.48
C GLN A 262 -13.02 3.73 2.98
N ASP A 263 -13.00 2.47 2.57
CA ASP A 263 -11.79 1.77 2.14
C ASP A 263 -11.18 2.41 0.90
N VAL A 264 -9.87 2.62 0.95
CA VAL A 264 -9.04 2.96 -0.21
C VAL A 264 -7.77 2.12 -0.21
N SER A 265 -7.23 1.88 -1.40
CA SER A 265 -5.90 1.31 -1.63
C SER A 265 -4.92 2.45 -1.89
N GLY A 266 -3.75 2.45 -1.24
CA GLY A 266 -2.79 3.52 -1.44
C GLY A 266 -1.35 3.17 -1.07
N PRO A 267 -0.38 3.95 -1.58
CA PRO A 267 1.04 3.71 -1.39
C PRO A 267 1.54 4.15 -0.01
N MET A 268 2.53 3.41 0.48
CA MET A 268 3.39 3.72 1.62
C MET A 268 4.84 3.64 1.14
N THR A 269 5.54 4.77 1.13
CA THR A 269 6.83 4.94 0.44
C THR A 269 7.82 5.73 1.27
N THR A 270 9.08 5.74 0.85
CA THR A 270 10.12 6.57 1.46
C THR A 270 10.15 8.00 0.90
N THR A 271 9.58 8.21 -0.30
CA THR A 271 9.56 9.51 -0.99
C THR A 271 8.19 9.83 -1.57
N VAL A 272 7.88 11.12 -1.73
CA VAL A 272 6.65 11.58 -2.41
C VAL A 272 6.68 11.21 -3.90
N THR A 273 7.86 11.23 -4.53
CA THR A 273 8.02 10.82 -5.94
C THR A 273 7.58 9.38 -6.16
N ASP A 274 7.96 8.46 -5.26
CA ASP A 274 7.56 7.05 -5.36
C ASP A 274 6.06 6.86 -5.10
N ALA A 275 5.46 7.67 -4.20
CA ALA A 275 4.02 7.68 -3.99
C ALA A 275 3.27 8.14 -5.26
N ALA A 276 3.74 9.21 -5.90
CA ALA A 276 3.19 9.71 -7.15
C ALA A 276 3.29 8.67 -8.28
N LEU A 277 4.45 8.02 -8.41
CA LEU A 277 4.67 6.97 -9.41
C LEU A 277 3.74 5.76 -9.21
N LEU A 278 3.53 5.34 -7.96
CA LEU A 278 2.58 4.28 -7.66
C LEU A 278 1.14 4.71 -7.94
N MET A 279 0.80 5.98 -7.68
CA MET A 279 -0.54 6.50 -8.02
C MET A 279 -0.80 6.51 -9.53
N GLU A 280 0.19 6.82 -10.37
CA GLU A 280 0.05 6.69 -11.84
C GLU A 280 -0.32 5.26 -12.27
N VAL A 281 0.19 4.26 -11.55
CA VAL A 281 -0.10 2.83 -11.84
C VAL A 281 -1.44 2.39 -11.28
N LEU A 282 -1.80 2.86 -10.08
CA LEU A 282 -2.95 2.38 -9.33
C LEU A 282 -4.27 3.07 -9.70
N ALA A 283 -4.21 4.37 -10.02
CA ALA A 283 -5.41 5.14 -10.36
C ALA A 283 -5.99 4.72 -11.71
N GLY A 284 -7.31 4.65 -11.78
CA GLY A 284 -8.00 4.33 -13.02
C GLY A 284 -9.34 3.64 -12.82
N TYR A 285 -10.19 3.68 -13.84
CA TYR A 285 -11.49 3.04 -13.82
C TYR A 285 -11.39 1.50 -13.76
N ASP A 286 -12.23 0.91 -12.93
CA ASP A 286 -12.44 -0.52 -12.81
C ASP A 286 -13.97 -0.79 -12.93
N PRO A 287 -14.44 -1.48 -13.98
CA PRO A 287 -15.86 -1.74 -14.16
C PRO A 287 -16.49 -2.60 -13.04
N THR A 288 -15.67 -3.25 -12.22
CA THR A 288 -16.14 -4.07 -11.09
C THR A 288 -16.21 -3.28 -9.78
N ASP A 289 -15.63 -2.07 -9.75
CA ASP A 289 -15.73 -1.12 -8.64
C ASP A 289 -16.39 0.19 -9.11
N PRO A 290 -17.72 0.35 -8.91
CA PRO A 290 -18.45 1.52 -9.41
C PRO A 290 -17.96 2.87 -8.86
N LEU A 291 -17.26 2.89 -7.74
CA LEU A 291 -16.73 4.13 -7.17
C LEU A 291 -15.59 4.70 -8.04
N THR A 292 -14.93 3.86 -8.84
CA THR A 292 -13.79 4.28 -9.66
C THR A 292 -14.16 5.08 -10.90
N VAL A 293 -15.42 5.33 -11.16
CA VAL A 293 -15.87 6.18 -12.28
C VAL A 293 -15.26 7.59 -12.22
N ILE A 294 -14.93 8.09 -11.03
CA ILE A 294 -14.29 9.39 -10.86
C ILE A 294 -12.86 9.42 -11.42
N ALA A 295 -12.21 8.28 -11.54
CA ALA A 295 -10.86 8.18 -12.08
C ALA A 295 -10.80 8.44 -13.60
N ASP A 296 -11.89 8.26 -14.34
CA ASP A 296 -11.97 8.59 -15.77
C ASP A 296 -11.84 10.11 -16.03
N GLU A 297 -12.09 10.94 -15.03
CA GLU A 297 -11.99 12.40 -15.11
C GLU A 297 -10.60 12.91 -14.71
N GLN A 298 -9.69 12.03 -14.26
CA GLN A 298 -8.36 12.38 -13.78
C GLN A 298 -7.28 12.00 -14.80
N ASP A 299 -6.30 12.88 -14.95
CA ASP A 299 -5.08 12.59 -15.70
C ASP A 299 -4.03 11.99 -14.75
N SER A 300 -3.87 10.67 -14.77
CA SER A 300 -2.93 9.99 -13.88
C SER A 300 -1.46 10.37 -14.17
N SER A 301 -1.10 10.79 -15.38
CA SER A 301 0.27 11.25 -15.70
C SER A 301 0.63 12.53 -14.94
N ALA A 302 -0.36 13.31 -14.49
CA ALA A 302 -0.15 14.53 -13.74
C ALA A 302 0.43 14.29 -12.33
N TYR A 303 0.41 13.07 -11.80
CA TYR A 303 0.91 12.80 -10.46
C TYR A 303 2.44 12.97 -10.38
N VAL A 304 3.19 12.44 -11.34
CA VAL A 304 4.65 12.61 -11.40
C VAL A 304 5.04 13.90 -12.15
N GLU A 305 4.42 14.18 -13.30
CA GLU A 305 4.73 15.37 -14.09
C GLU A 305 4.42 16.69 -13.36
N GLY A 306 3.47 16.67 -12.42
CA GLY A 306 3.05 17.83 -11.62
C GLY A 306 3.95 18.15 -10.43
N LEU A 307 4.91 17.28 -10.06
CA LEU A 307 5.79 17.52 -8.92
C LEU A 307 6.69 18.73 -9.16
N SER A 308 6.74 19.65 -8.19
CA SER A 308 7.49 20.90 -8.29
C SER A 308 7.95 21.37 -6.90
N ASP A 309 9.16 21.89 -6.83
CA ASP A 309 9.77 22.52 -5.65
C ASP A 309 9.28 23.95 -5.38
N THR A 310 8.23 24.37 -6.07
CA THR A 310 7.53 25.68 -5.89
C THR A 310 6.02 25.51 -5.81
N ALA A 311 5.54 24.28 -5.56
CA ALA A 311 4.11 23.97 -5.56
C ALA A 311 3.36 24.62 -4.37
N LEU A 312 4.06 24.98 -3.31
CA LEU A 312 3.51 25.67 -2.13
C LEU A 312 3.40 27.19 -2.30
N GLU A 313 4.04 27.79 -3.31
CA GLU A 313 3.99 29.23 -3.53
C GLU A 313 2.55 29.72 -3.73
N GLY A 314 2.09 30.59 -2.82
CA GLY A 314 0.75 31.19 -2.84
C GLY A 314 -0.40 30.26 -2.49
N LYS A 315 -0.12 29.04 -2.05
CA LYS A 315 -1.13 28.09 -1.56
C LYS A 315 -1.67 28.52 -0.21
N ARG A 316 -2.98 28.37 -0.03
CA ARG A 316 -3.68 28.69 1.21
C ARG A 316 -3.93 27.42 2.01
N ILE A 317 -3.23 27.27 3.13
CA ILE A 317 -3.28 26.08 3.96
C ILE A 317 -3.91 26.39 5.30
N GLY A 318 -5.06 25.78 5.58
CA GLY A 318 -5.75 25.89 6.85
C GLY A 318 -5.03 25.09 7.92
N TYR A 319 -4.52 25.74 8.97
CA TYR A 319 -3.89 25.02 10.08
C TYR A 319 -4.91 24.67 11.17
N VAL A 320 -5.12 23.36 11.38
CA VAL A 320 -5.99 22.82 12.43
C VAL A 320 -5.21 22.74 13.72
N GLN A 321 -5.36 23.72 14.57
CA GLN A 321 -4.76 23.76 15.90
C GLN A 321 -5.75 23.16 16.91
N TRP A 322 -5.39 21.97 17.42
CA TRP A 322 -6.09 21.42 18.56
C TRP A 322 -5.19 21.49 19.77
N ASP A 323 -5.65 22.13 20.83
CA ASP A 323 -4.91 22.20 22.08
C ASP A 323 -4.80 20.80 22.69
N TYR A 324 -3.56 20.33 22.80
CA TYR A 324 -3.22 19.11 23.50
C TYR A 324 -2.50 19.46 24.80
N GLU A 325 -3.16 19.26 25.92
CA GLU A 325 -2.49 19.27 27.22
C GLU A 325 -1.70 17.96 27.38
N GLU A 326 -0.49 18.05 27.97
CA GLU A 326 0.32 16.88 28.27
C GLU A 326 -0.47 15.90 29.14
N ASP A 327 -0.58 14.66 28.69
CA ASP A 327 -1.27 13.60 29.38
C ASP A 327 -0.26 12.54 29.82
N PRO A 328 -0.10 12.29 31.14
CA PRO A 328 0.81 11.24 31.62
C PRO A 328 0.53 9.84 31.04
N ALA A 329 -0.70 9.58 30.58
CA ALA A 329 -1.04 8.34 29.88
C ALA A 329 -0.63 8.36 28.40
N ARG A 330 -0.32 9.54 27.86
CA ARG A 330 0.07 9.75 26.45
C ARG A 330 1.24 10.73 26.38
N PRO A 331 2.43 10.31 26.84
CA PRO A 331 3.60 11.18 26.85
C PRO A 331 4.02 11.55 25.41
N GLY A 332 4.52 12.78 25.25
CA GLY A 332 5.03 13.27 23.97
C GLY A 332 4.03 14.11 23.15
N LEU A 333 2.83 14.36 23.65
CA LEU A 333 1.85 15.25 22.99
C LEU A 333 2.44 16.64 22.70
N THR A 334 3.07 17.24 23.69
CA THR A 334 3.71 18.58 23.55
C THR A 334 4.85 18.57 22.54
N GLU A 335 5.68 17.53 22.53
CA GLU A 335 6.77 17.42 21.55
C GLU A 335 6.22 17.20 20.14
N THR A 336 5.22 16.34 19.97
CA THR A 336 4.55 16.14 18.69
C THR A 336 3.94 17.43 18.16
N THR A 337 3.20 18.17 19.02
CA THR A 337 2.64 19.49 18.65
C THR A 337 3.74 20.45 18.19
N ALA A 338 4.87 20.52 18.91
CA ALA A 338 5.98 21.39 18.52
C ALA A 338 6.62 21.01 17.18
N LEU A 339 6.68 19.71 16.85
CA LEU A 339 7.15 19.23 15.54
C LEU A 339 6.16 19.62 14.42
N ILE A 340 4.86 19.49 14.65
CA ILE A 340 3.86 19.90 13.66
C ILE A 340 3.83 21.42 13.49
N ASP A 341 3.95 22.20 14.57
CA ASP A 341 4.13 23.66 14.49
C ASP A 341 5.37 24.05 13.67
N GLN A 342 6.46 23.27 13.76
CA GLN A 342 7.63 23.47 12.92
C GLN A 342 7.33 23.14 11.46
N ALA A 343 6.71 21.99 11.19
CA ALA A 343 6.35 21.57 9.84
C ALA A 343 5.43 22.60 9.15
N VAL A 344 4.50 23.19 9.88
CA VAL A 344 3.64 24.28 9.35
C VAL A 344 4.45 25.55 9.05
N ARG A 345 5.47 25.88 9.87
CA ARG A 345 6.41 26.97 9.56
C ARG A 345 7.24 26.66 8.32
N ASP A 346 7.60 25.41 8.10
CA ASP A 346 8.34 24.98 6.92
C ASP A 346 7.48 25.11 5.64
N LEU A 347 6.17 24.78 5.70
CA LEU A 347 5.23 25.06 4.61
C LEU A 347 5.19 26.57 4.30
N ALA A 348 5.11 27.41 5.33
CA ALA A 348 5.12 28.86 5.16
C ALA A 348 6.43 29.39 4.56
N ALA A 349 7.56 28.75 4.90
CA ALA A 349 8.87 29.12 4.35
C ALA A 349 8.99 28.82 2.85
N GLN A 350 8.22 27.83 2.34
CA GLN A 350 8.09 27.53 0.91
C GLN A 350 7.02 28.40 0.20
N GLY A 351 6.48 29.41 0.87
CA GLY A 351 5.57 30.39 0.26
C GLY A 351 4.08 30.15 0.46
N ALA A 352 3.71 29.15 1.27
CA ALA A 352 2.30 28.95 1.61
C ALA A 352 1.78 30.03 2.58
N GLU A 353 0.55 30.46 2.38
CA GLU A 353 -0.20 31.28 3.33
C GLU A 353 -0.89 30.38 4.36
N ILE A 354 -0.46 30.45 5.61
CA ILE A 354 -1.09 29.66 6.70
C ILE A 354 -2.30 30.40 7.24
N VAL A 355 -3.47 29.79 7.10
CA VAL A 355 -4.77 30.38 7.44
C VAL A 355 -5.31 29.75 8.72
N PRO A 356 -5.69 30.53 9.74
CA PRO A 356 -6.41 30.02 10.89
C PRO A 356 -7.80 29.50 10.49
N VAL A 357 -8.19 28.35 11.00
CA VAL A 357 -9.50 27.72 10.73
C VAL A 357 -10.28 27.49 12.04
N PRO A 358 -10.69 28.56 12.75
CA PRO A 358 -11.28 28.45 14.08
C PRO A 358 -12.63 27.73 14.10
N THR A 359 -13.27 27.57 12.94
CA THR A 359 -14.52 26.83 12.78
C THR A 359 -14.32 25.34 12.57
N PHE A 360 -13.08 24.88 12.33
CA PHE A 360 -12.74 23.48 12.26
C PHE A 360 -12.49 22.94 13.66
N THR A 361 -13.56 22.78 14.43
CA THR A 361 -13.50 22.36 15.83
C THR A 361 -13.65 20.84 15.96
N ARG A 362 -13.37 20.30 17.16
CA ARG A 362 -13.63 18.88 17.45
C ARG A 362 -15.11 18.54 17.31
N GLU A 363 -16.00 19.46 17.70
CA GLU A 363 -17.44 19.32 17.55
C GLU A 363 -17.84 19.32 16.07
N PHE A 364 -17.23 20.17 15.23
CA PHE A 364 -17.49 20.11 13.78
C PHE A 364 -17.13 18.73 13.23
N VAL A 365 -15.98 18.17 13.61
CA VAL A 365 -15.54 16.84 13.16
C VAL A 365 -16.51 15.78 13.69
N SER A 366 -16.75 15.70 15.00
CA SER A 366 -17.56 14.65 15.62
C SER A 366 -19.05 14.68 15.22
N ASP A 367 -19.60 15.88 14.98
CA ASP A 367 -21.03 16.04 14.72
C ASP A 367 -21.37 16.04 13.23
N THR A 368 -20.37 16.35 12.37
CA THR A 368 -20.57 16.55 10.93
C THR A 368 -19.87 15.50 10.08
N LEU A 369 -18.61 15.17 10.42
CA LEU A 369 -17.80 14.24 9.63
C LEU A 369 -17.93 12.81 10.19
N VAL A 370 -19.15 12.29 10.20
CA VAL A 370 -19.45 10.98 10.81
C VAL A 370 -19.16 9.82 9.86
N SER A 371 -18.76 8.68 10.42
CA SER A 371 -18.57 7.44 9.66
C SER A 371 -19.88 6.68 9.44
N GLY A 372 -19.86 5.67 8.55
CA GLY A 372 -20.94 4.69 8.40
C GLY A 372 -21.08 3.73 9.58
N GLY A 373 -20.23 3.84 10.62
CA GLY A 373 -20.28 3.04 11.85
C GLY A 373 -19.88 1.59 11.67
N TYR A 374 -19.21 1.23 10.56
CA TYR A 374 -18.79 -0.14 10.22
C TYR A 374 -19.94 -1.16 10.18
N LEU A 375 -21.17 -0.69 9.94
CA LEU A 375 -22.36 -1.54 9.83
C LEU A 375 -22.32 -2.47 8.61
N ASP A 376 -21.46 -2.18 7.65
CA ASP A 376 -21.24 -2.94 6.44
C ASP A 376 -20.07 -3.96 6.53
N MET A 377 -19.35 -4.03 7.64
CA MET A 377 -18.16 -4.87 7.75
C MET A 377 -18.48 -6.36 7.50
N ARG A 378 -19.32 -6.99 8.34
CA ARG A 378 -19.67 -8.41 8.19
C ARG A 378 -20.32 -8.69 6.84
N PRO A 379 -21.38 -8.01 6.40
CA PRO A 379 -22.02 -8.32 5.12
C PRO A 379 -21.08 -8.10 3.92
N SER A 380 -20.11 -7.19 4.02
CA SER A 380 -19.13 -6.97 2.96
C SER A 380 -18.08 -8.09 2.90
N ILE A 381 -17.60 -8.57 4.05
CA ILE A 381 -16.71 -9.75 4.10
C ILE A 381 -17.44 -10.99 3.60
N ASP A 382 -18.69 -11.22 4.02
CA ASP A 382 -19.50 -12.34 3.52
C ASP A 382 -19.67 -12.25 1.99
N SER A 383 -19.91 -11.05 1.45
CA SER A 383 -19.97 -10.81 0.00
C SER A 383 -18.63 -11.06 -0.69
N PHE A 384 -17.52 -10.64 -0.10
CA PHE A 384 -16.18 -10.93 -0.63
C PHE A 384 -15.96 -12.44 -0.78
N PHE A 385 -16.25 -13.21 0.26
CA PHE A 385 -16.10 -14.66 0.22
C PHE A 385 -17.05 -15.32 -0.79
N ALA A 386 -18.27 -14.81 -0.93
CA ALA A 386 -19.26 -15.34 -1.87
C ALA A 386 -18.93 -15.07 -3.35
N THR A 387 -18.20 -13.99 -3.63
CA THR A 387 -17.91 -13.54 -5.00
C THR A 387 -16.48 -13.84 -5.45
N THR A 388 -15.58 -14.15 -4.53
CA THR A 388 -14.16 -14.40 -4.83
C THR A 388 -13.92 -15.89 -5.02
N GLU A 389 -13.43 -16.28 -6.21
CA GLU A 389 -13.00 -17.65 -6.44
C GLU A 389 -11.72 -17.95 -5.65
N ALA A 390 -11.77 -18.93 -4.76
CA ALA A 390 -10.66 -19.29 -3.89
C ALA A 390 -10.60 -20.79 -3.59
N THR A 391 -9.44 -21.25 -3.11
CA THR A 391 -9.26 -22.52 -2.42
C THR A 391 -9.36 -22.26 -0.92
N TRP A 392 -10.15 -23.08 -0.22
CA TRP A 392 -10.51 -22.89 1.17
C TRP A 392 -9.60 -23.69 2.09
N PRO A 393 -9.31 -23.20 3.32
CA PRO A 393 -8.65 -24.02 4.34
C PRO A 393 -9.47 -25.25 4.70
N ASP A 394 -8.84 -26.43 4.75
CA ASP A 394 -9.51 -27.72 5.04
C ASP A 394 -10.31 -27.70 6.35
N GLY A 395 -9.81 -27.00 7.39
CA GLY A 395 -10.48 -26.85 8.68
C GLY A 395 -11.80 -26.10 8.60
N LEU A 396 -11.87 -25.03 7.80
CA LEU A 396 -13.09 -24.22 7.63
C LEU A 396 -14.12 -24.94 6.76
N ALA A 397 -13.69 -25.64 5.73
CA ALA A 397 -14.58 -26.45 4.89
C ALA A 397 -15.40 -27.48 5.69
N ALA A 398 -14.83 -27.97 6.81
CA ALA A 398 -15.51 -28.92 7.69
C ALA A 398 -16.54 -28.28 8.63
N LEU A 399 -16.46 -26.94 8.86
CA LEU A 399 -17.36 -26.22 9.75
C LEU A 399 -18.64 -25.76 9.06
N THR A 400 -18.64 -25.74 7.72
CA THR A 400 -19.70 -25.17 6.89
C THR A 400 -20.39 -26.27 6.07
N GLU A 401 -21.51 -26.85 6.50
CA GLU A 401 -22.23 -27.91 5.81
C GLU A 401 -23.65 -27.45 5.39
N PRO A 402 -24.03 -27.52 4.11
CA PRO A 402 -23.24 -27.51 2.87
C PRO A 402 -22.81 -26.09 2.50
N VAL A 403 -21.55 -25.93 2.08
CA VAL A 403 -20.95 -24.60 1.81
C VAL A 403 -21.30 -24.13 0.42
N ASP A 404 -22.17 -23.13 0.31
CA ASP A 404 -22.26 -22.33 -0.91
C ASP A 404 -21.27 -21.15 -0.90
N ALA A 405 -20.90 -20.62 0.29
CA ALA A 405 -19.86 -19.60 0.52
C ALA A 405 -19.42 -19.56 1.99
N LEU A 406 -18.15 -19.19 2.26
CA LEU A 406 -17.64 -18.89 3.60
C LEU A 406 -18.28 -17.59 4.12
N THR A 407 -18.47 -17.50 5.43
CA THR A 407 -18.92 -16.27 6.08
C THR A 407 -17.90 -15.85 7.15
N PHE A 408 -17.94 -14.57 7.54
CA PHE A 408 -17.16 -14.06 8.67
C PHE A 408 -17.41 -14.91 9.94
N SER A 409 -18.67 -15.23 10.22
CA SER A 409 -19.03 -16.07 11.37
C SER A 409 -18.43 -17.48 11.31
N ASP A 410 -18.24 -18.05 10.13
CA ASP A 410 -17.57 -19.35 9.97
C ASP A 410 -16.08 -19.25 10.30
N VAL A 411 -15.43 -18.17 9.88
CA VAL A 411 -14.04 -17.89 10.22
C VAL A 411 -13.87 -17.72 11.74
N MET A 412 -14.79 -17.01 12.40
CA MET A 412 -14.73 -16.80 13.84
C MET A 412 -15.00 -18.10 14.65
N LYS A 413 -15.81 -19.02 14.14
CA LYS A 413 -16.04 -20.34 14.78
C LYS A 413 -14.80 -21.22 14.91
N ASP A 414 -13.78 -21.03 14.07
CA ASP A 414 -12.50 -21.74 14.20
C ASP A 414 -11.71 -21.29 15.45
N GLY A 415 -12.04 -20.14 16.01
CA GLY A 415 -11.49 -19.64 17.27
C GLY A 415 -10.04 -19.19 17.22
N LYS A 416 -9.45 -19.09 16.03
CA LYS A 416 -8.08 -18.59 15.79
C LYS A 416 -8.15 -17.13 15.36
N THR A 417 -8.47 -16.24 16.30
CA THR A 417 -8.54 -14.80 16.03
C THR A 417 -7.81 -14.01 17.10
N SER A 418 -7.26 -12.86 16.72
CA SER A 418 -6.71 -11.84 17.61
C SER A 418 -7.72 -10.74 17.93
N LEU A 419 -8.90 -10.76 17.31
CA LEU A 419 -10.00 -9.84 17.64
C LEU A 419 -10.48 -10.10 19.07
N LEU A 420 -10.84 -9.04 19.77
CA LEU A 420 -11.44 -9.16 21.10
C LEU A 420 -12.85 -9.76 21.00
N PRO A 421 -13.33 -10.49 22.01
CA PRO A 421 -14.69 -11.05 21.99
C PRO A 421 -15.78 -10.01 21.74
N GLU A 422 -15.62 -8.81 22.29
CA GLU A 422 -16.53 -7.68 22.06
C GLU A 422 -16.51 -7.16 20.63
N ASP A 423 -15.37 -7.22 19.94
CA ASP A 423 -15.28 -6.84 18.53
C ASP A 423 -16.00 -7.87 17.65
N VAL A 424 -15.80 -9.16 17.94
CA VAL A 424 -16.49 -10.25 17.22
C VAL A 424 -18.00 -10.14 17.43
N GLU A 425 -18.47 -9.92 18.67
CA GLU A 425 -19.90 -9.72 18.97
C GLU A 425 -20.46 -8.51 18.22
N PHE A 426 -19.72 -7.39 18.17
CA PHE A 426 -20.11 -6.20 17.42
C PHE A 426 -20.30 -6.52 15.93
N PHE A 427 -19.35 -7.18 15.29
CA PHE A 427 -19.44 -7.50 13.85
C PHE A 427 -20.51 -8.54 13.55
N GLU A 428 -20.63 -9.58 14.39
CA GLU A 428 -21.71 -10.58 14.24
C GLU A 428 -23.10 -9.97 14.42
N SER A 429 -23.22 -8.85 15.14
CA SER A 429 -24.48 -8.12 15.30
C SER A 429 -24.86 -7.27 14.09
N ASN A 430 -23.95 -7.05 13.13
CA ASN A 430 -24.28 -6.34 11.90
C ASN A 430 -25.39 -7.07 11.13
N GLU A 431 -26.45 -6.37 10.81
CA GLU A 431 -27.51 -6.90 9.95
C GLU A 431 -27.10 -6.89 8.48
N ASP A 432 -27.78 -7.70 7.68
CA ASP A 432 -27.57 -7.66 6.23
C ASP A 432 -27.97 -6.29 5.65
N ILE A 433 -27.19 -5.81 4.68
CA ILE A 433 -27.44 -4.54 4.00
C ILE A 433 -28.07 -4.76 2.62
N PRO A 434 -28.94 -3.81 2.17
CA PRO A 434 -29.37 -2.57 2.82
C PRO A 434 -30.36 -2.79 3.97
N ASN A 435 -30.29 -1.93 4.99
CA ASN A 435 -31.26 -1.85 6.08
C ASN A 435 -31.42 -0.40 6.54
N PRO A 436 -32.50 -0.02 7.28
CA PRO A 436 -32.76 1.37 7.63
C PRO A 436 -31.68 2.05 8.48
N ALA A 437 -30.95 1.30 9.31
CA ALA A 437 -29.87 1.86 10.12
C ALA A 437 -28.65 2.18 9.25
N TYR A 438 -28.28 1.29 8.36
CA TYR A 438 -27.22 1.50 7.37
C TYR A 438 -27.55 2.68 6.46
N ASP A 439 -28.77 2.72 5.89
CA ASP A 439 -29.20 3.81 5.00
C ASP A 439 -29.12 5.17 5.70
N ALA A 440 -29.52 5.24 6.99
CA ALA A 440 -29.43 6.48 7.77
C ALA A 440 -27.96 6.89 8.04
N ALA A 441 -27.07 5.94 8.36
CA ALA A 441 -25.66 6.19 8.59
C ALA A 441 -24.96 6.68 7.31
N ILE A 442 -25.26 6.06 6.16
CA ILE A 442 -24.71 6.48 4.86
C ILE A 442 -25.22 7.88 4.47
N ALA A 443 -26.50 8.18 4.69
CA ALA A 443 -27.03 9.52 4.42
C ALA A 443 -26.33 10.59 5.29
N ALA A 444 -26.03 10.30 6.54
CA ALA A 444 -25.28 11.20 7.43
C ALA A 444 -23.82 11.37 6.96
N GLN A 445 -23.16 10.30 6.56
CA GLN A 445 -21.80 10.34 6.00
C GLN A 445 -21.75 11.17 4.70
N ASP A 446 -22.71 10.98 3.80
CA ASP A 446 -22.77 11.74 2.54
C ASP A 446 -23.05 13.25 2.79
N ALA A 447 -23.81 13.60 3.83
CA ALA A 447 -23.95 14.98 4.26
C ALA A 447 -22.62 15.56 4.79
N GLY A 448 -21.84 14.77 5.51
CA GLY A 448 -20.49 15.14 5.97
C GLY A 448 -19.52 15.38 4.81
N LYS A 449 -19.58 14.56 3.76
CA LYS A 449 -18.78 14.78 2.53
C LYS A 449 -19.07 16.14 1.89
N ILE A 450 -20.37 16.48 1.76
CA ILE A 450 -20.80 17.79 1.22
C ILE A 450 -20.33 18.93 2.13
N ALA A 451 -20.45 18.77 3.45
CA ALA A 451 -20.02 19.79 4.40
C ALA A 451 -18.51 20.03 4.34
N MET A 452 -17.70 18.99 4.13
CA MET A 452 -16.25 19.10 3.98
C MET A 452 -15.86 19.79 2.67
N ASP A 453 -16.48 19.43 1.55
CA ASP A 453 -16.28 20.11 0.27
C ASP A 453 -16.61 21.61 0.39
N GLN A 454 -17.74 21.94 1.04
CA GLN A 454 -18.14 23.33 1.28
C GLN A 454 -17.17 24.07 2.22
N PHE A 455 -16.62 23.37 3.22
CA PHE A 455 -15.64 23.96 4.14
C PHE A 455 -14.39 24.47 3.40
N PHE A 456 -13.85 23.69 2.46
CA PHE A 456 -12.73 24.13 1.62
C PHE A 456 -13.09 25.37 0.80
N VAL A 457 -14.27 25.39 0.19
CA VAL A 457 -14.75 26.51 -0.63
C VAL A 457 -14.97 27.77 0.19
N ASP A 458 -15.65 27.67 1.34
CA ASP A 458 -16.01 28.82 2.19
C ASP A 458 -14.77 29.50 2.81
N ASN A 459 -13.69 28.75 3.02
CA ASN A 459 -12.44 29.26 3.59
C ASN A 459 -11.36 29.53 2.52
N ASP A 460 -11.66 29.27 1.24
CA ASP A 460 -10.74 29.45 0.11
C ASP A 460 -9.38 28.73 0.39
N LEU A 461 -9.43 27.41 0.64
CA LEU A 461 -8.27 26.61 1.03
C LEU A 461 -7.87 25.65 -0.08
N ASP A 462 -6.55 25.57 -0.33
CA ASP A 462 -5.94 24.53 -1.15
C ASP A 462 -5.72 23.22 -0.35
N ALA A 463 -5.47 23.33 0.96
CA ALA A 463 -5.31 22.18 1.85
C ALA A 463 -5.60 22.54 3.32
N LEU A 464 -5.78 21.49 4.15
CA LEU A 464 -5.66 21.55 5.61
C LEU A 464 -4.34 20.91 6.03
N ALA A 465 -3.73 21.44 7.09
CA ALA A 465 -2.57 20.86 7.76
C ALA A 465 -2.92 20.52 9.21
N MET A 466 -2.57 19.30 9.65
CA MET A 466 -2.84 18.82 11.00
C MET A 466 -1.82 17.74 11.40
N PRO A 467 -1.70 17.36 12.68
CA PRO A 467 -0.94 16.15 13.03
C PRO A 467 -1.67 14.91 12.51
N THR A 468 -0.96 13.94 11.94
CA THR A 468 -1.55 12.64 11.54
C THR A 468 -2.02 11.86 12.77
N SER A 469 -1.36 12.02 13.91
CA SER A 469 -1.64 11.33 15.16
C SER A 469 -1.37 12.26 16.33
N ALA A 470 -2.16 12.13 17.39
CA ALA A 470 -2.01 12.93 18.62
C ALA A 470 -0.68 12.66 19.34
N THR A 471 -0.18 11.45 19.23
CA THR A 471 1.11 11.05 19.78
C THR A 471 1.90 10.33 18.71
N SER A 472 3.19 10.64 18.62
CA SER A 472 4.09 9.91 17.75
C SER A 472 4.40 8.54 18.36
N ALA A 473 4.18 7.47 17.62
CA ALA A 473 4.57 6.09 17.94
C ALA A 473 4.56 5.71 19.44
N ALA A 474 3.59 6.23 20.21
CA ALA A 474 3.51 5.98 21.65
C ALA A 474 3.49 4.48 21.98
N PRO A 475 3.98 4.07 23.17
CA PRO A 475 3.89 2.69 23.58
C PRO A 475 2.44 2.24 23.60
N ASP A 476 2.18 1.07 23.04
CA ASP A 476 0.88 0.39 23.01
C ASP A 476 -0.36 1.30 23.10
N TRP A 477 -1.32 1.11 22.26
CA TRP A 477 -2.71 1.61 22.36
C TRP A 477 -2.93 3.11 22.65
N ALA A 478 -1.87 3.89 22.93
CA ALA A 478 -2.00 5.30 23.33
C ALA A 478 -2.07 6.27 22.13
N GLY A 479 -1.74 5.84 20.93
CA GLY A 479 -1.80 6.67 19.72
C GLY A 479 -3.22 6.75 19.17
N THR A 480 -3.69 7.95 18.84
CA THR A 480 -4.93 8.18 18.10
C THR A 480 -4.59 8.85 16.77
N THR A 481 -5.07 8.29 15.68
CA THR A 481 -4.96 8.85 14.34
C THR A 481 -6.20 9.72 14.07
N PHE A 482 -6.02 10.89 13.46
CA PHE A 482 -7.13 11.78 13.09
C PHE A 482 -7.65 11.40 11.71
N CYS A 483 -8.38 10.30 11.62
CA CYS A 483 -8.81 9.75 10.36
C CYS A 483 -10.11 10.34 9.80
N ASP A 484 -10.89 11.06 10.60
CA ASP A 484 -12.24 11.48 10.23
C ASP A 484 -12.29 12.36 8.97
N VAL A 485 -11.26 13.19 8.75
CA VAL A 485 -11.20 14.07 7.58
C VAL A 485 -11.13 13.25 6.30
N GLY A 486 -10.11 12.43 6.13
CA GLY A 486 -9.94 11.62 4.91
C GLY A 486 -10.97 10.49 4.80
N ALA A 487 -11.13 9.72 5.87
CA ALA A 487 -11.92 8.49 5.87
C ALA A 487 -13.41 8.72 5.69
N ASN A 488 -13.99 9.64 6.48
CA ASN A 488 -15.44 9.83 6.49
C ASN A 488 -15.92 10.68 5.31
N THR A 489 -15.02 11.51 4.76
CA THR A 489 -15.38 12.43 3.67
C THR A 489 -14.89 11.99 2.30
N GLY A 490 -13.88 11.11 2.25
CA GLY A 490 -13.29 10.62 1.01
C GLY A 490 -12.40 11.62 0.28
N VAL A 491 -11.97 12.70 0.95
CA VAL A 491 -10.95 13.61 0.42
C VAL A 491 -9.56 12.95 0.49
N PRO A 492 -8.60 13.31 -0.38
CA PRO A 492 -7.26 12.78 -0.33
C PRO A 492 -6.50 13.34 0.87
N THR A 493 -5.70 12.48 1.52
CA THR A 493 -4.79 12.87 2.59
C THR A 493 -3.42 12.24 2.41
N VAL A 494 -2.40 12.91 2.92
CA VAL A 494 -1.03 12.40 2.93
C VAL A 494 -0.41 12.64 4.29
N SER A 495 0.25 11.62 4.85
CA SER A 495 1.14 11.78 5.99
C SER A 495 2.56 11.95 5.50
N LEU A 496 3.25 12.97 5.97
CA LEU A 496 4.63 13.32 5.64
C LEU A 496 5.50 13.29 6.89
N PRO A 497 6.76 12.84 6.83
CA PRO A 497 7.67 12.91 7.97
C PRO A 497 7.81 14.36 8.47
N ALA A 498 7.63 14.56 9.79
CA ALA A 498 7.75 15.87 10.44
C ALA A 498 8.90 15.92 11.48
N GLY A 499 9.69 14.83 11.57
CA GLY A 499 10.80 14.72 12.52
C GLY A 499 10.56 13.71 13.63
N PHE A 500 11.37 13.80 14.68
CA PHE A 500 11.37 12.84 15.78
C PHE A 500 11.33 13.55 17.14
N THR A 501 10.62 12.95 18.08
CA THR A 501 10.63 13.39 19.49
C THR A 501 11.98 13.08 20.13
N SER A 502 12.21 13.61 21.34
CA SER A 502 13.41 13.33 22.13
C SER A 502 13.58 11.83 22.48
N THR A 503 12.50 11.06 22.44
CA THR A 503 12.51 9.60 22.63
C THR A 503 12.77 8.82 21.35
N GLY A 504 12.95 9.49 20.21
CA GLY A 504 13.14 8.89 18.89
C GLY A 504 11.86 8.35 18.25
N ALA A 505 10.69 8.77 18.74
CA ALA A 505 9.43 8.45 18.10
C ALA A 505 9.16 9.41 16.92
N ALA A 506 8.77 8.86 15.76
CA ALA A 506 8.46 9.65 14.57
C ALA A 506 7.14 10.42 14.73
N ALA A 507 7.06 11.60 14.13
CA ALA A 507 5.85 12.40 13.99
C ALA A 507 5.52 12.62 12.51
N GLY A 508 4.22 12.66 12.17
CA GLY A 508 3.72 12.90 10.81
C GLY A 508 2.88 14.18 10.73
N LEU A 509 3.20 15.02 9.74
CA LEU A 509 2.33 16.09 9.27
C LEU A 509 1.31 15.50 8.30
N GLU A 510 0.02 15.70 8.53
CA GLU A 510 -1.01 15.35 7.56
C GLU A 510 -1.45 16.58 6.77
N LEU A 511 -1.47 16.45 5.45
CA LEU A 511 -2.13 17.38 4.56
C LEU A 511 -3.38 16.72 3.98
N ALA A 512 -4.51 17.46 3.97
CA ALA A 512 -5.75 17.04 3.31
C ALA A 512 -6.13 18.09 2.27
N ALA A 513 -6.43 17.67 1.03
CA ALA A 513 -6.84 18.58 -0.04
C ALA A 513 -8.32 18.38 -0.41
N PRO A 514 -8.96 19.32 -1.14
CA PRO A 514 -10.28 19.08 -1.70
C PRO A 514 -10.33 17.82 -2.55
N ARG A 515 -11.50 17.19 -2.64
CA ARG A 515 -11.73 15.98 -3.42
C ARG A 515 -11.22 16.13 -4.86
N SER A 516 -10.57 15.11 -5.38
CA SER A 516 -9.99 15.08 -6.72
C SER A 516 -8.84 16.09 -6.97
N GLN A 517 -8.25 16.63 -5.90
CA GLN A 517 -7.04 17.45 -5.99
C GLN A 517 -5.76 16.67 -5.65
N ASP A 518 -5.74 15.39 -5.98
CA ASP A 518 -4.66 14.46 -5.66
C ASP A 518 -3.31 14.89 -6.24
N ALA A 519 -3.27 15.33 -7.51
CA ALA A 519 -2.05 15.83 -8.14
C ALA A 519 -1.51 17.09 -7.44
N ALA A 520 -2.38 18.00 -7.05
CA ALA A 520 -1.98 19.21 -6.32
C ALA A 520 -1.48 18.88 -4.92
N LEU A 521 -2.12 17.93 -4.23
CA LEU A 521 -1.69 17.46 -2.91
C LEU A 521 -0.30 16.82 -2.97
N LEU A 522 -0.04 15.96 -3.97
CA LEU A 522 1.27 15.35 -4.18
C LEU A 522 2.34 16.41 -4.51
N ALA A 523 2.01 17.40 -5.33
CA ALA A 523 2.94 18.48 -5.65
C ALA A 523 3.32 19.31 -4.41
N MET A 524 2.34 19.73 -3.59
CA MET A 524 2.59 20.43 -2.32
C MET A 524 3.41 19.57 -1.35
N SER A 525 3.14 18.27 -1.30
CA SER A 525 3.86 17.32 -0.46
C SER A 525 5.32 17.16 -0.90
N TYR A 526 5.56 17.15 -2.21
CA TYR A 526 6.91 17.08 -2.77
C TYR A 526 7.74 18.31 -2.41
N ASP A 527 7.17 19.52 -2.58
CA ASP A 527 7.85 20.77 -2.22
C ASP A 527 8.26 20.78 -0.73
N TYR A 528 7.33 20.39 0.17
CA TYR A 528 7.63 20.25 1.59
C TYR A 528 8.74 19.22 1.85
N GLU A 529 8.65 18.04 1.21
CA GLU A 529 9.65 16.97 1.38
C GLU A 529 11.03 17.43 0.95
N GLN A 530 11.16 18.06 -0.23
CA GLN A 530 12.45 18.54 -0.76
C GLN A 530 13.07 19.64 0.11
N ALA A 531 12.23 20.45 0.75
CA ALA A 531 12.69 21.51 1.64
C ALA A 531 13.17 21.00 3.01
N THR A 532 12.65 19.85 3.48
CA THR A 532 12.83 19.41 4.88
C THR A 532 13.66 18.14 5.04
N LEU A 533 13.47 17.14 4.19
CA LEU A 533 14.15 15.84 4.23
C LEU A 533 14.15 15.21 5.62
N HIS A 534 13.02 15.21 6.31
CA HIS A 534 12.90 14.78 7.70
C HIS A 534 13.00 13.26 7.89
N ARG A 535 12.90 12.47 6.82
CA ARG A 535 13.03 11.02 6.93
C ARG A 535 14.44 10.61 7.34
N VAL A 536 14.52 9.65 8.26
CA VAL A 536 15.76 8.98 8.67
C VAL A 536 15.50 7.47 8.76
N ALA A 537 16.35 6.64 8.17
CA ALA A 537 16.24 5.19 8.28
C ALA A 537 16.41 4.70 9.72
N PRO A 538 15.69 3.63 10.14
CA PRO A 538 15.82 3.10 11.48
C PRO A 538 17.20 2.46 11.70
N ALA A 539 17.85 2.81 12.81
CA ALA A 539 19.18 2.29 13.18
C ALA A 539 19.14 0.79 13.54
N SER A 540 17.98 0.23 13.83
CA SER A 540 17.80 -1.19 14.18
C SER A 540 17.96 -2.13 13.01
N THR A 541 17.79 -1.64 11.77
CA THR A 541 17.88 -2.41 10.53
C THR A 541 18.92 -1.82 9.58
N PRO A 542 20.21 -1.79 9.97
CA PRO A 542 21.26 -1.20 9.15
C PRO A 542 21.42 -1.94 7.82
N GLU A 543 22.17 -1.34 6.90
CA GLU A 543 22.50 -2.01 5.64
C GLU A 543 23.27 -3.30 5.91
N LEU A 544 22.86 -4.39 5.25
CA LEU A 544 23.59 -5.65 5.34
C LEU A 544 24.93 -5.55 4.59
N PRO A 545 26.00 -6.23 5.06
CA PRO A 545 27.23 -6.30 4.30
C PRO A 545 27.01 -6.81 2.88
N VAL A 546 27.64 -6.18 1.91
CA VAL A 546 27.67 -6.71 0.55
C VAL A 546 28.66 -7.88 0.56
N THR A 547 28.17 -9.11 0.49
CA THR A 547 29.02 -10.26 0.23
C THR A 547 29.41 -10.21 -1.24
N GLU A 548 30.72 -10.04 -1.53
CA GLU A 548 31.18 -10.22 -2.90
C GLU A 548 30.71 -11.59 -3.41
N PRO A 549 30.19 -11.70 -4.62
CA PRO A 549 29.78 -12.99 -5.16
C PRO A 549 30.97 -13.93 -5.10
N THR A 550 30.83 -15.05 -4.38
CA THR A 550 31.85 -16.10 -4.41
C THR A 550 32.04 -16.47 -5.88
N PRO A 551 33.28 -16.37 -6.41
CA PRO A 551 33.50 -16.66 -7.82
C PRO A 551 32.96 -18.06 -8.12
N GLN A 552 31.99 -18.12 -8.99
CA GLN A 552 31.41 -19.39 -9.45
C GLN A 552 32.57 -20.26 -9.96
N PRO A 553 32.74 -21.50 -9.52
CA PRO A 553 33.81 -22.34 -10.03
C PRO A 553 33.73 -22.33 -11.56
N THR A 554 34.78 -21.83 -12.21
CA THR A 554 34.91 -21.89 -13.65
C THR A 554 34.76 -23.36 -14.02
N ALA A 555 33.71 -23.71 -14.76
CA ALA A 555 33.53 -25.06 -15.25
C ALA A 555 34.82 -25.47 -15.95
N GLU A 556 35.48 -26.51 -15.44
CA GLU A 556 36.62 -27.11 -16.12
C GLU A 556 36.16 -27.50 -17.54
N PRO A 557 36.96 -27.19 -18.56
CA PRO A 557 36.59 -27.57 -19.92
C PRO A 557 36.35 -29.07 -19.98
N THR A 558 35.12 -29.46 -20.22
CA THR A 558 34.73 -30.83 -20.47
C THR A 558 35.56 -31.35 -21.65
N ALA A 559 36.40 -32.34 -21.41
CA ALA A 559 37.19 -33.00 -22.43
C ALA A 559 36.26 -33.47 -23.55
N GLU A 560 36.64 -33.22 -24.82
CA GLU A 560 35.94 -33.68 -26.01
C GLU A 560 35.72 -35.20 -25.91
N PRO A 561 34.52 -35.71 -26.21
CA PRO A 561 34.30 -37.17 -26.23
C PRO A 561 35.04 -37.77 -27.42
N THR A 562 35.99 -38.64 -27.14
CA THR A 562 36.65 -39.51 -28.10
C THR A 562 35.61 -40.38 -28.81
N ALA A 563 35.55 -40.34 -30.13
CA ALA A 563 34.60 -41.08 -30.95
C ALA A 563 34.77 -42.60 -30.74
N GLU A 564 33.72 -43.26 -30.29
CA GLU A 564 33.59 -44.72 -30.31
C GLU A 564 33.09 -45.21 -31.70
N PRO A 565 33.49 -46.43 -32.10
CA PRO A 565 33.22 -46.89 -33.46
C PRO A 565 31.77 -47.33 -33.66
N THR A 566 31.26 -46.98 -34.85
CA THR A 566 29.97 -47.35 -35.42
C THR A 566 29.71 -48.85 -35.45
N VAL A 567 28.62 -49.32 -34.84
CA VAL A 567 28.07 -50.66 -35.04
C VAL A 567 26.77 -50.57 -35.84
N GLU A 568 26.68 -51.36 -36.91
CA GLU A 568 25.58 -51.46 -37.88
C GLU A 568 24.25 -51.88 -37.23
N PRO A 569 23.08 -51.48 -37.77
CA PRO A 569 21.77 -51.76 -37.18
C PRO A 569 21.25 -53.16 -37.58
N THR A 570 20.80 -53.93 -36.60
CA THR A 570 20.03 -55.15 -36.83
C THR A 570 18.53 -54.87 -36.63
N ALA A 571 17.73 -55.46 -37.51
CA ALA A 571 16.32 -55.29 -37.78
C ALA A 571 15.31 -55.26 -36.63
N GLU A 572 14.22 -54.54 -36.88
CA GLU A 572 12.93 -54.48 -36.14
C GLU A 572 12.32 -55.85 -35.78
N PRO A 573 11.40 -55.84 -34.79
CA PRO A 573 10.12 -56.46 -35.00
C PRO A 573 8.90 -55.58 -34.68
N THR A 574 8.06 -55.54 -35.64
CA THR A 574 6.61 -55.40 -35.80
C THR A 574 5.76 -54.96 -34.56
N ALA A 575 5.05 -53.89 -34.75
CA ALA A 575 3.98 -53.32 -33.90
C ALA A 575 2.74 -54.24 -33.88
N THR A 576 2.17 -54.40 -32.68
CA THR A 576 0.82 -54.92 -32.46
C THR A 576 -0.08 -53.78 -31.99
N ALA A 577 -1.16 -53.55 -32.74
CA ALA A 577 -2.17 -52.51 -32.50
C ALA A 577 -3.06 -52.84 -31.30
N VAL A 578 -3.39 -51.87 -30.48
CA VAL A 578 -4.47 -51.90 -29.47
C VAL A 578 -5.57 -50.92 -29.88
N PRO A 579 -6.87 -51.30 -29.74
CA PRO A 579 -7.98 -50.62 -30.36
C PRO A 579 -8.44 -49.36 -29.62
N VAL A 580 -8.88 -48.37 -30.43
CA VAL A 580 -9.50 -47.14 -30.03
C VAL A 580 -10.94 -47.36 -29.62
N VAL A 581 -11.34 -46.80 -28.46
CA VAL A 581 -12.75 -46.72 -28.02
C VAL A 581 -13.24 -45.30 -28.27
N PRO A 582 -14.43 -45.08 -28.88
CA PRO A 582 -14.92 -43.76 -29.21
C PRO A 582 -15.66 -43.08 -28.03
N ALA A 583 -15.52 -41.76 -27.92
CA ALA A 583 -16.23 -40.91 -26.98
C ALA A 583 -17.71 -40.72 -27.39
N PRO A 584 -18.64 -40.53 -26.43
CA PRO A 584 -20.00 -40.14 -26.73
C PRO A 584 -20.16 -38.62 -26.82
N SER A 585 -20.82 -38.20 -27.88
CA SER A 585 -21.34 -36.86 -28.15
C SER A 585 -22.62 -36.62 -27.33
N ALA A 586 -22.74 -35.44 -26.71
CA ALA A 586 -24.00 -34.96 -26.17
C ALA A 586 -24.26 -33.52 -26.58
N THR A 587 -25.38 -33.33 -27.24
CA THR A 587 -25.93 -32.06 -27.71
C THR A 587 -26.81 -31.42 -26.62
N PRO A 588 -26.91 -30.07 -26.54
CA PRO A 588 -27.67 -29.40 -25.49
C PRO A 588 -29.16 -29.28 -25.79
N THR A 589 -29.97 -29.39 -24.73
CA THR A 589 -31.39 -29.07 -24.82
C THR A 589 -31.72 -27.94 -23.86
N ALA A 590 -32.18 -26.82 -24.40
CA ALA A 590 -32.72 -25.69 -23.66
C ALA A 590 -34.10 -26.01 -23.10
N THR A 591 -34.41 -25.61 -21.87
CA THR A 591 -35.79 -25.47 -21.40
C THR A 591 -35.95 -24.33 -20.40
N ALA A 592 -37.08 -23.67 -20.53
CA ALA A 592 -37.51 -22.38 -20.09
C ALA A 592 -37.72 -22.18 -18.58
N LYS A 593 -37.68 -20.89 -18.24
CA LYS A 593 -38.09 -20.18 -17.03
C LYS A 593 -39.54 -20.45 -16.62
N PRO A 594 -39.89 -20.37 -15.35
CA PRO A 594 -41.15 -19.73 -14.97
C PRO A 594 -40.97 -18.60 -13.96
N THR A 595 -41.61 -17.51 -14.26
CA THR A 595 -42.01 -16.38 -13.42
C THR A 595 -43.07 -16.81 -12.40
N ALA A 596 -42.92 -16.34 -11.15
CA ALA A 596 -44.05 -16.28 -10.24
C ALA A 596 -43.96 -15.04 -9.34
N ALA A 597 -45.12 -14.44 -9.12
CA ALA A 597 -45.41 -13.11 -8.65
C ALA A 597 -45.44 -13.00 -7.11
N LEU A 598 -45.33 -11.75 -6.67
CA LEU A 598 -45.58 -11.17 -5.35
C LEU A 598 -46.83 -11.65 -4.61
N ALA A 599 -46.70 -11.74 -3.29
CA ALA A 599 -47.82 -11.52 -2.38
C ALA A 599 -47.36 -10.66 -1.19
N HIS A 600 -47.99 -9.50 -1.04
CA HIS A 600 -47.98 -8.62 0.13
C HIS A 600 -48.75 -9.25 1.28
N THR A 601 -48.24 -9.16 2.52
CA THR A 601 -49.08 -8.95 3.72
C THR A 601 -48.28 -8.13 4.74
N GLY A 602 -48.82 -6.97 5.10
CA GLY A 602 -48.31 -6.11 6.16
C GLY A 602 -48.77 -6.57 7.53
N THR A 603 -48.05 -6.16 8.55
CA THR A 603 -48.60 -5.80 9.88
C THR A 603 -47.66 -4.84 10.62
N GLU A 604 -48.30 -3.90 11.31
CA GLU A 604 -47.75 -2.76 12.05
C GLU A 604 -47.01 -3.16 13.34
N GLY A 605 -46.08 -2.30 13.72
CA GLY A 605 -45.82 -1.95 15.13
C GLY A 605 -44.54 -2.51 15.69
N THR A 606 -43.57 -1.65 15.86
CA THR A 606 -42.90 -1.36 17.14
C THR A 606 -41.90 -0.21 16.98
N THR A 607 -42.30 0.97 17.42
CA THR A 607 -41.41 2.08 17.80
C THR A 607 -40.75 1.73 19.14
N GLY A 608 -39.41 1.64 19.18
CA GLY A 608 -38.76 1.54 20.46
C GLY A 608 -37.32 1.02 20.54
N LEU A 609 -36.48 1.14 19.51
CA LEU A 609 -35.08 0.71 19.63
C LEU A 609 -34.03 1.66 19.01
N ALA A 610 -34.44 2.81 18.49
CA ALA A 610 -33.52 3.78 17.89
C ALA A 610 -32.69 4.63 18.90
N ALA A 611 -32.90 4.46 20.20
CA ALA A 611 -32.24 5.27 21.23
C ALA A 611 -31.00 4.63 21.88
N LEU A 612 -30.67 3.37 21.57
CA LEU A 612 -29.52 2.68 22.19
C LEU A 612 -28.26 2.66 21.33
N ALA A 613 -28.36 2.79 20.01
CA ALA A 613 -27.20 2.75 19.13
C ALA A 613 -26.35 4.04 19.18
N PHE A 614 -26.93 5.19 19.53
CA PHE A 614 -26.22 6.47 19.67
C PHE A 614 -25.38 6.63 20.94
N ALA A 615 -25.55 5.75 21.93
CA ALA A 615 -24.88 5.86 23.23
C ALA A 615 -23.54 5.10 23.29
N LEU A 616 -23.20 4.26 22.31
CA LEU A 616 -22.00 3.40 22.36
C LEU A 616 -20.81 3.95 21.58
N VAL A 617 -21.03 4.78 20.57
CA VAL A 617 -19.93 5.43 19.82
C VAL A 617 -19.32 6.62 20.58
N ALA A 618 -20.10 7.29 21.45
CA ALA A 618 -19.59 8.26 22.43
C ALA A 618 -19.02 7.62 23.71
N GLY A 619 -19.12 6.30 23.86
CA GLY A 619 -18.79 5.56 25.09
C GLY A 619 -17.32 5.15 25.22
N GLY A 620 -16.55 5.16 24.16
CA GLY A 620 -15.11 4.82 24.19
C GLY A 620 -14.28 5.80 25.04
N ALA A 621 -14.67 7.05 25.12
CA ALA A 621 -14.04 8.06 25.98
C ALA A 621 -14.66 8.15 27.39
N GLY A 622 -15.89 7.65 27.60
CA GLY A 622 -16.63 7.77 28.86
C GLY A 622 -16.40 6.62 29.87
N ALA A 623 -16.05 5.43 29.41
CA ALA A 623 -15.89 4.26 30.29
C ALA A 623 -14.62 4.31 31.15
N LEU A 624 -13.59 5.06 30.75
CA LEU A 624 -12.36 5.28 31.53
C LEU A 624 -12.54 6.29 32.67
N ALA A 625 -13.52 7.19 32.60
CA ALA A 625 -13.80 8.16 33.67
C ALA A 625 -14.58 7.59 34.85
N LEU A 626 -15.36 6.53 34.68
CA LEU A 626 -16.19 5.92 35.74
C LEU A 626 -15.45 4.91 36.61
N THR A 627 -14.36 4.33 36.16
CA THR A 627 -13.51 3.43 36.97
C THR A 627 -12.58 4.20 37.92
N ALA A 628 -12.20 5.44 37.60
CA ALA A 628 -11.36 6.28 38.45
C ALA A 628 -12.13 6.82 39.68
N THR A 629 -13.44 7.01 39.56
CA THR A 629 -14.26 7.56 40.66
C THR A 629 -14.65 6.51 41.73
N ARG A 630 -14.68 5.22 41.40
CA ARG A 630 -14.99 4.14 42.37
C ARG A 630 -13.81 3.71 43.23
N ARG A 631 -12.57 4.04 42.89
CA ARG A 631 -11.37 3.74 43.71
C ARG A 631 -11.09 4.77 44.82
N ARG A 632 -11.74 5.94 44.83
CA ARG A 632 -11.53 6.97 45.87
C ARG A 632 -12.45 6.87 47.07
N THR A 633 -13.44 5.98 47.09
CA THR A 633 -14.37 5.80 48.20
C THR A 633 -14.10 4.57 49.06
N ALA A 634 -13.02 3.81 48.82
CA ALA A 634 -12.65 2.63 49.60
C ALA A 634 -11.42 2.83 50.50
N GLN A 635 -10.93 4.09 50.65
CA GLN A 635 -9.92 4.44 51.64
C GLN A 635 -10.34 5.71 52.40
N LYS A 636 -11.30 5.56 53.25
CA LYS A 636 -11.50 6.33 54.48
C LYS A 636 -12.14 5.42 55.56
#